data_aaecc17eefedbc12238ba14e4d6161d0
#
_entry.id   aaecc17eefedbc12238ba14e4d6161d0
#
_cell.length_a   1.000
_cell.length_b   1.000
_cell.length_c   1.000
_cell.angle_alpha   90.00
_cell.angle_beta   90.00
_cell.angle_gamma   90.00
#
_symmetry.space_group_name_H-M   'P 1'
#
loop_
_entity.id
_entity.type
_entity.pdbx_description
1 polymer ?
#
loop_
_entity_poly.entity_id
_entity_poly.type
_entity_poly.pdbx_seq_one_letter_code
_entity_poly.pdbx_strand_id
1 'polypeptide(L)'
;GFGTMGEGGRGTASHFGVVDGVDVLFNTFAKSMAGIGAFVSGPRWLINLLRYNMRSQLYAKSLPMPMVIGALKRLELIRNHPEYQQKLWEIVRALQSGLKENGFNIGVTNSPVTPVFMKGGIPEATNLIVDLRENHGVFCSIVVYPVIPKGEIILRVIPTAAHTLEDANYT
;
A
#
# COMPACT_ATOMS: atom_id res chain seq x y z
N GLY A 1 2.36 4.02 2.73
CA GLY A 1 3.81 4.09 3.03
C GLY A 1 4.18 3.47 4.36
N PHE A 2 3.31 3.55 5.38
CA PHE A 2 3.59 2.97 6.70
C PHE A 2 3.77 1.45 6.62
N GLY A 3 4.82 0.94 7.24
CA GLY A 3 5.23 -0.46 7.21
C GLY A 3 6.00 -0.89 5.95
N THR A 4 6.01 -0.08 4.90
CA THR A 4 6.62 -0.46 3.61
C THR A 4 7.70 0.50 3.13
N MET A 5 7.62 1.77 3.46
CA MET A 5 8.54 2.83 3.03
C MET A 5 9.22 3.49 4.22
N GLY A 6 10.38 4.10 3.94
CA GLY A 6 11.21 4.74 4.94
C GLY A 6 11.95 3.74 5.82
N GLU A 7 12.92 4.23 6.57
CA GLU A 7 13.71 3.43 7.50
C GLU A 7 12.80 2.77 8.56
N GLY A 8 12.91 1.46 8.72
CA GLY A 8 12.08 0.70 9.67
C GLY A 8 10.58 0.78 9.40
N GLY A 9 10.16 1.08 8.17
CA GLY A 9 8.75 1.17 7.81
C GLY A 9 8.02 2.41 8.34
N ARG A 10 8.73 3.46 8.69
CA ARG A 10 8.16 4.70 9.27
C ARG A 10 7.26 5.48 8.32
N GLY A 11 7.24 5.12 7.04
CA GLY A 11 6.35 5.70 6.05
C GLY A 11 6.99 6.74 5.15
N THR A 12 6.14 7.37 4.34
CA THR A 12 6.55 8.25 3.25
C THR A 12 7.31 9.50 3.72
N ALA A 13 6.89 10.13 4.81
CA ALA A 13 7.58 11.30 5.35
C ALA A 13 9.03 10.98 5.77
N SER A 14 9.25 9.80 6.37
CA SER A 14 10.60 9.30 6.69
C SER A 14 11.41 8.98 5.43
N HIS A 15 10.77 8.41 4.41
CA HIS A 15 11.42 8.10 3.14
C HIS A 15 11.99 9.34 2.45
N PHE A 16 11.27 10.45 2.51
CA PHE A 16 11.70 11.72 1.91
C PHE A 16 12.46 12.65 2.87
N GLY A 17 12.70 12.24 4.12
CA GLY A 17 13.42 13.05 5.09
C GLY A 17 12.69 14.32 5.53
N VAL A 18 11.36 14.35 5.45
CA VAL A 18 10.54 15.55 5.74
C VAL A 18 9.66 15.40 6.98
N VAL A 19 10.03 14.52 7.90
CA VAL A 19 9.24 14.21 9.11
C VAL A 19 9.01 15.46 9.96
N ASP A 20 10.02 16.30 10.11
CA ASP A 20 9.94 17.53 10.92
C ASP A 20 9.03 18.61 10.32
N GLY A 21 8.71 18.51 9.02
CA GLY A 21 7.76 19.39 8.33
C GLY A 21 6.31 18.88 8.36
N VAL A 22 6.03 17.77 9.03
CA VAL A 22 4.70 17.17 9.09
C VAL A 22 4.02 17.51 10.42
N ASP A 23 3.04 18.41 10.39
CA ASP A 23 2.27 18.81 11.58
C ASP A 23 1.28 17.73 12.01
N VAL A 24 0.70 17.01 11.06
CA VAL A 24 -0.34 15.98 11.29
C VAL A 24 -0.02 14.73 10.52
N LEU A 25 0.15 13.62 11.21
CA LEU A 25 0.30 12.30 10.61
C LEU A 25 -1.02 11.53 10.75
N PHE A 26 -1.60 11.16 9.62
CA PHE A 26 -2.75 10.25 9.56
C PHE A 26 -2.34 8.94 8.90
N ASN A 27 -2.74 7.83 9.51
CA ASN A 27 -2.56 6.51 8.91
C ASN A 27 -3.74 5.58 9.21
N THR A 28 -4.01 4.69 8.29
CA THR A 28 -5.05 3.65 8.44
C THR A 28 -4.41 2.30 8.77
N PHE A 29 -5.13 1.49 9.53
CA PHE A 29 -4.74 0.09 9.80
C PHE A 29 -5.14 -0.87 8.67
N ALA A 30 -5.85 -0.42 7.65
CA ALA A 30 -6.40 -1.26 6.58
C ALA A 30 -5.39 -1.72 5.53
N LYS A 31 -4.13 -1.32 5.61
CA LYS A 31 -3.05 -1.67 4.66
C LYS A 31 -2.04 -2.59 5.34
N SER A 32 -0.80 -2.16 5.51
CA SER A 32 0.27 -2.94 6.14
C SER A 32 -0.04 -3.48 7.53
N MET A 33 -0.93 -2.83 8.25
CA MET A 33 -1.37 -3.28 9.57
C MET A 33 -2.49 -4.33 9.53
N ALA A 34 -3.02 -4.70 8.36
CA ALA A 34 -4.05 -5.72 8.15
C ALA A 34 -5.18 -5.69 9.20
N GLY A 35 -5.72 -4.50 9.48
CA GLY A 35 -6.71 -4.29 10.53
C GLY A 35 -7.75 -3.24 10.16
N ILE A 36 -8.63 -2.92 11.11
CA ILE A 36 -9.67 -1.89 10.97
C ILE A 36 -9.29 -0.71 11.84
N GLY A 37 -9.61 0.50 11.38
CA GLY A 37 -9.37 1.74 12.09
C GLY A 37 -8.26 2.57 11.50
N ALA A 38 -7.95 3.64 12.22
CA ALA A 38 -6.93 4.61 11.83
C ALA A 38 -6.42 5.34 13.08
N PHE A 39 -5.34 6.07 12.92
CA PHE A 39 -4.85 6.98 13.97
C PHE A 39 -4.44 8.32 13.38
N VAL A 40 -4.50 9.32 14.23
CA VAL A 40 -3.94 10.65 13.99
C VAL A 40 -2.90 10.94 15.06
N SER A 41 -1.76 11.45 14.65
CA SER A 41 -0.67 11.90 15.53
C SER A 41 -0.27 13.32 15.16
N GLY A 42 0.08 14.12 16.16
CA GLY A 42 0.47 15.51 16.00
C GLY A 42 0.65 16.21 17.33
N PRO A 43 0.78 17.55 17.35
CA PRO A 43 0.91 18.32 18.58
C PRO A 43 -0.24 18.07 19.55
N ARG A 44 0.05 18.07 20.86
CA ARG A 44 -0.92 17.78 21.92
C ARG A 44 -2.20 18.64 21.82
N TRP A 45 -2.03 19.93 21.55
CA TRP A 45 -3.17 20.82 21.43
C TRP A 45 -4.13 20.43 20.30
N LEU A 46 -3.57 20.01 19.15
CA LEU A 46 -4.36 19.56 18.00
C LEU A 46 -5.09 18.25 18.29
N ILE A 47 -4.39 17.28 18.89
CA ILE A 47 -5.02 15.99 19.26
C ILE A 47 -6.14 16.21 20.27
N ASN A 48 -5.96 17.11 21.23
CA ASN A 48 -7.03 17.48 22.16
C ASN A 48 -8.20 18.17 21.43
N LEU A 49 -7.92 19.09 20.52
CA LEU A 49 -8.95 19.74 19.71
C LEU A 49 -9.76 18.68 18.93
N LEU A 50 -9.11 17.77 18.24
CA LEU A 50 -9.76 16.69 17.48
C LEU A 50 -10.59 15.79 18.38
N ARG A 51 -10.07 15.43 19.57
CA ARG A 51 -10.76 14.55 20.53
C ARG A 51 -12.11 15.09 20.98
N TYR A 52 -12.23 16.41 21.14
CA TYR A 52 -13.45 17.06 21.62
C TYR A 52 -14.34 17.65 20.52
N ASN A 53 -13.85 17.81 19.30
CA ASN A 53 -14.59 18.49 18.22
C ASN A 53 -14.85 17.59 17.01
N MET A 54 -14.12 16.49 16.84
CA MET A 54 -14.32 15.61 15.70
C MET A 54 -15.54 14.71 15.89
N ARG A 55 -16.61 14.97 15.14
CA ARG A 55 -17.87 14.25 15.26
C ARG A 55 -17.74 12.74 15.05
N SER A 56 -16.91 12.33 14.10
CA SER A 56 -16.61 10.91 13.86
C SER A 56 -15.90 10.22 15.02
N GLN A 57 -15.21 10.98 15.89
CA GLN A 57 -14.62 10.47 17.13
C GLN A 57 -15.64 10.44 18.26
N LEU A 58 -16.44 11.50 18.42
CA LEU A 58 -17.39 11.65 19.52
C LEU A 58 -18.56 10.66 19.43
N TYR A 59 -19.06 10.44 18.21
CA TYR A 59 -20.25 9.61 17.97
C TYR A 59 -19.95 8.21 17.44
N ALA A 60 -18.67 7.87 17.21
CA ALA A 60 -18.27 6.52 16.87
C ALA A 60 -18.03 5.67 18.13
N LYS A 61 -18.15 4.36 17.98
CA LYS A 61 -17.72 3.43 19.01
C LYS A 61 -16.20 3.25 18.97
N SER A 62 -15.61 2.98 20.12
CA SER A 62 -14.19 2.65 20.24
C SER A 62 -13.86 1.38 19.44
N LEU A 63 -12.60 1.29 18.98
CA LEU A 63 -12.11 0.05 18.39
C LEU A 63 -12.24 -1.10 19.39
N PRO A 64 -12.70 -2.29 18.95
CA PRO A 64 -12.73 -3.47 19.79
C PRO A 64 -11.33 -3.81 20.32
N MET A 65 -11.22 -4.22 21.57
CA MET A 65 -9.91 -4.52 22.22
C MET A 65 -9.06 -5.52 21.44
N PRO A 66 -9.58 -6.59 20.83
CA PRO A 66 -8.77 -7.49 20.00
C PRO A 66 -8.09 -6.78 18.82
N MET A 67 -8.75 -5.77 18.22
CA MET A 67 -8.17 -4.98 17.14
C MET A 67 -7.01 -4.11 17.64
N VAL A 68 -7.14 -3.52 18.83
CA VAL A 68 -6.10 -2.71 19.45
C VAL A 68 -4.88 -3.57 19.79
N ILE A 69 -5.08 -4.71 20.45
CA ILE A 69 -4.01 -5.66 20.79
C ILE A 69 -3.33 -6.17 19.52
N GLY A 70 -4.10 -6.53 18.52
CA GLY A 70 -3.58 -6.95 17.22
C GLY A 70 -2.76 -5.86 16.52
N ALA A 71 -3.19 -4.60 16.58
CA ALA A 71 -2.43 -3.48 16.02
C ALA A 71 -1.10 -3.27 16.75
N LEU A 72 -1.09 -3.34 18.09
CA LEU A 72 0.14 -3.25 18.88
C LEU A 72 1.13 -4.36 18.54
N LYS A 73 0.64 -5.61 18.40
CA LYS A 73 1.49 -6.74 18.01
C LYS A 73 2.07 -6.59 16.60
N ARG A 74 1.28 -6.12 15.65
CA ARG A 74 1.77 -5.86 14.28
C ARG A 74 2.79 -4.73 14.24
N LEU A 75 2.59 -3.69 15.05
CA LEU A 75 3.58 -2.62 15.20
C LEU A 75 4.91 -3.15 15.77
N GLU A 76 4.84 -4.02 16.77
CA GLU A 76 6.01 -4.71 17.35
C GLU A 76 6.73 -5.53 16.26
N LEU A 77 5.99 -6.32 15.47
CA LEU A 77 6.54 -7.11 14.37
C LEU A 77 7.25 -6.23 13.33
N ILE A 78 6.62 -5.14 12.89
CA ILE A 78 7.22 -4.21 11.91
C ILE A 78 8.52 -3.61 12.46
N ARG A 79 8.55 -3.28 13.75
CA ARG A 79 9.73 -2.66 14.39
C ARG A 79 10.89 -3.65 14.59
N ASN A 80 10.57 -4.88 14.95
CA ASN A 80 11.58 -5.87 15.33
C ASN A 80 12.03 -6.77 14.19
N HIS A 81 11.35 -6.71 13.03
CA HIS A 81 11.58 -7.57 11.88
C HIS A 81 11.81 -6.74 10.59
N PRO A 82 12.93 -5.99 10.49
CA PRO A 82 13.26 -5.20 9.31
C PRO A 82 13.43 -6.07 8.05
N GLU A 83 13.69 -7.36 8.20
CA GLU A 83 13.79 -8.33 7.12
C GLU A 83 12.51 -8.44 6.29
N TYR A 84 11.32 -8.18 6.86
CA TYR A 84 10.07 -8.18 6.09
C TYR A 84 10.05 -7.04 5.05
N GLN A 85 10.50 -5.86 5.45
CA GLN A 85 10.62 -4.74 4.52
C GLN A 85 11.71 -4.99 3.48
N GLN A 86 12.85 -5.52 3.86
CA GLN A 86 13.95 -5.85 2.97
C GLN A 86 13.51 -6.86 1.89
N LYS A 87 12.87 -7.94 2.31
CA LYS A 87 12.32 -8.97 1.41
C LYS A 87 11.26 -8.39 0.46
N LEU A 88 10.35 -7.56 0.97
CA LEU A 88 9.37 -6.87 0.12
C LEU A 88 10.05 -6.09 -1.00
N TRP A 89 11.05 -5.28 -0.67
CA TRP A 89 11.74 -4.46 -1.67
C TRP A 89 12.63 -5.26 -2.64
N GLU A 90 13.14 -6.41 -2.21
CA GLU A 90 13.82 -7.35 -3.10
C GLU A 90 12.86 -7.86 -4.19
N ILE A 91 11.68 -8.34 -3.79
CA ILE A 91 10.63 -8.81 -4.69
C ILE A 91 10.13 -7.69 -5.61
N VAL A 92 9.91 -6.49 -5.06
CA VAL A 92 9.48 -5.30 -5.83
C VAL A 92 10.50 -4.96 -6.92
N ARG A 93 11.79 -4.97 -6.59
CA ARG A 93 12.85 -4.68 -7.59
C ARG A 93 12.89 -5.74 -8.68
N ALA A 94 12.81 -7.01 -8.34
CA ALA A 94 12.78 -8.09 -9.32
C ALA A 94 11.59 -7.94 -10.27
N LEU A 95 10.39 -7.75 -9.74
CA LEU A 95 9.17 -7.55 -10.52
C LEU A 95 9.25 -6.32 -11.43
N GLN A 96 9.69 -5.18 -10.90
CA GLN A 96 9.80 -3.94 -11.69
C GLN A 96 10.86 -4.02 -12.78
N SER A 97 11.97 -4.71 -12.52
CA SER A 97 13.01 -4.97 -13.54
C SER A 97 12.47 -5.88 -14.63
N GLY A 98 11.86 -7.01 -14.26
CA GLY A 98 11.28 -7.95 -15.22
C GLY A 98 10.21 -7.29 -16.11
N LEU A 99 9.31 -6.51 -15.53
CA LEU A 99 8.30 -5.77 -16.31
C LEU A 99 8.94 -4.79 -17.30
N LYS A 100 9.96 -4.03 -16.89
CA LYS A 100 10.68 -3.09 -17.78
C LYS A 100 11.44 -3.81 -18.89
N GLU A 101 12.14 -4.88 -18.57
CA GLU A 101 12.89 -5.70 -19.53
C GLU A 101 11.98 -6.32 -20.59
N ASN A 102 10.76 -6.66 -20.22
CA ASN A 102 9.72 -7.14 -21.14
C ASN A 102 8.95 -6.02 -21.84
N GLY A 103 9.37 -4.77 -21.72
CA GLY A 103 8.81 -3.64 -22.46
C GLY A 103 7.54 -3.02 -21.89
N PHE A 104 7.12 -3.41 -20.69
CA PHE A 104 5.95 -2.81 -20.05
C PHE A 104 6.23 -1.39 -19.57
N ASN A 105 5.29 -0.50 -19.80
CA ASN A 105 5.34 0.85 -19.26
C ASN A 105 4.83 0.84 -17.81
N ILE A 106 5.75 0.98 -16.86
CA ILE A 106 5.43 1.11 -15.44
C ILE A 106 5.60 2.55 -14.92
N GLY A 107 5.87 3.50 -15.81
CA GLY A 107 6.14 4.88 -15.43
C GLY A 107 7.38 5.04 -14.54
N VAL A 108 7.39 6.15 -13.81
CA VAL A 108 8.38 6.40 -12.74
C VAL A 108 7.74 6.01 -11.41
N THR A 109 8.15 4.88 -10.85
CA THR A 109 7.64 4.40 -9.58
C THR A 109 8.76 4.06 -8.60
N ASN A 110 8.63 4.59 -7.37
CA ASN A 110 9.48 4.29 -6.21
C ASN A 110 8.62 3.72 -5.07
N SER A 111 7.61 2.95 -5.42
CA SER A 111 6.60 2.41 -4.51
C SER A 111 6.55 0.88 -4.63
N PRO A 112 6.16 0.16 -3.57
CA PRO A 112 5.85 -1.26 -3.66
C PRO A 112 4.66 -1.58 -4.56
N VAL A 113 3.80 -0.60 -4.84
CA VAL A 113 2.71 -0.73 -5.80
C VAL A 113 3.23 -0.37 -7.19
N THR A 114 3.23 -1.32 -8.10
CA THR A 114 3.73 -1.14 -9.47
C THR A 114 2.54 -0.96 -10.42
N PRO A 115 2.39 0.22 -11.03
CA PRO A 115 1.40 0.43 -12.08
C PRO A 115 1.93 -0.11 -13.41
N VAL A 116 1.10 -0.80 -14.18
CA VAL A 116 1.37 -1.13 -15.57
C VAL A 116 0.35 -0.40 -16.43
N PHE A 117 0.84 0.53 -17.25
CA PHE A 117 -0.02 1.39 -18.06
C PHE A 117 -0.34 0.74 -19.40
N MET A 118 -1.63 0.66 -19.73
CA MET A 118 -2.14 0.07 -20.96
C MET A 118 -3.23 0.93 -21.56
N LYS A 119 -3.58 0.66 -22.81
CA LYS A 119 -4.72 1.28 -23.50
C LYS A 119 -5.90 0.33 -23.52
N GLY A 120 -7.09 0.87 -23.43
CA GLY A 120 -8.34 0.12 -23.47
C GLY A 120 -9.44 0.71 -22.62
N GLY A 121 -10.53 0.02 -22.53
CA GLY A 121 -11.69 0.36 -21.72
C GLY A 121 -12.04 -0.74 -20.71
N ILE A 122 -13.21 -0.61 -20.11
CA ILE A 122 -13.69 -1.54 -19.07
C ILE A 122 -13.78 -2.99 -19.59
N PRO A 123 -14.29 -3.26 -20.82
CA PRO A 123 -14.37 -4.65 -21.31
C PRO A 123 -12.99 -5.31 -21.43
N GLU A 124 -12.02 -4.63 -22.05
CA GLU A 124 -10.63 -5.13 -22.19
C GLU A 124 -9.98 -5.36 -20.83
N ALA A 125 -10.19 -4.42 -19.92
CA ALA A 125 -9.71 -4.50 -18.55
C ALA A 125 -10.27 -5.71 -17.80
N THR A 126 -11.57 -5.95 -17.96
CA THR A 126 -12.25 -7.08 -17.31
C THR A 126 -11.76 -8.41 -17.86
N ASN A 127 -11.66 -8.53 -19.19
CA ASN A 127 -11.16 -9.73 -19.83
C ASN A 127 -9.72 -10.05 -19.40
N LEU A 128 -8.86 -9.03 -19.34
CA LEU A 128 -7.47 -9.20 -18.91
C LEU A 128 -7.38 -9.73 -17.47
N ILE A 129 -8.13 -9.15 -16.53
CA ILE A 129 -8.10 -9.62 -15.13
C ILE A 129 -8.59 -11.05 -15.01
N VAL A 130 -9.67 -11.40 -15.72
CA VAL A 130 -10.22 -12.76 -15.71
C VAL A 130 -9.20 -13.74 -16.26
N ASP A 131 -8.57 -13.41 -17.39
CA ASP A 131 -7.55 -14.25 -18.01
C ASP A 131 -6.33 -14.45 -17.11
N LEU A 132 -5.76 -13.36 -16.57
CA LEU A 132 -4.63 -13.42 -15.65
C LEU A 132 -4.93 -14.29 -14.42
N ARG A 133 -6.13 -14.17 -13.88
CA ARG A 133 -6.54 -14.92 -12.70
C ARG A 133 -6.81 -16.39 -12.98
N GLU A 134 -7.65 -16.68 -13.98
CA GLU A 134 -8.18 -18.03 -14.22
C GLU A 134 -7.19 -18.91 -14.99
N ASN A 135 -6.42 -18.33 -15.91
CA ASN A 135 -5.51 -19.08 -16.77
C ASN A 135 -4.03 -18.99 -16.34
N HIS A 136 -3.66 -17.92 -15.65
CA HIS A 136 -2.26 -17.68 -15.27
C HIS A 136 -2.02 -17.62 -13.74
N GLY A 137 -3.07 -17.67 -12.90
CA GLY A 137 -2.95 -17.63 -11.45
C GLY A 137 -2.45 -16.30 -10.90
N VAL A 138 -2.43 -15.23 -11.71
CA VAL A 138 -1.97 -13.90 -11.32
C VAL A 138 -3.13 -13.07 -10.80
N PHE A 139 -3.12 -12.77 -9.51
CA PHE A 139 -4.14 -11.92 -8.90
C PHE A 139 -3.64 -10.48 -8.78
N CYS A 140 -4.22 -9.59 -9.58
CA CYS A 140 -3.92 -8.16 -9.54
C CYS A 140 -5.22 -7.34 -9.59
N SER A 141 -5.12 -6.04 -9.35
CA SER A 141 -6.25 -5.12 -9.42
C SER A 141 -6.10 -4.15 -10.59
N ILE A 142 -7.23 -3.69 -11.11
CA ILE A 142 -7.25 -2.78 -12.23
C ILE A 142 -7.86 -1.44 -11.83
N VAL A 143 -7.39 -0.38 -12.47
CA VAL A 143 -7.94 0.97 -12.36
C VAL A 143 -8.36 1.42 -13.75
N VAL A 144 -9.58 1.93 -13.84
CA VAL A 144 -10.21 2.42 -15.07
C VAL A 144 -10.92 3.75 -14.81
N TYR A 145 -11.45 4.36 -15.84
CA TYR A 145 -12.35 5.51 -15.69
C TYR A 145 -13.46 5.21 -14.67
N PRO A 146 -13.84 6.15 -13.78
CA PRO A 146 -13.47 7.57 -13.75
C PRO A 146 -12.20 7.91 -12.91
N VAL A 147 -11.49 6.92 -12.36
CA VAL A 147 -10.32 7.14 -11.51
C VAL A 147 -9.12 7.64 -12.34
N ILE A 148 -9.04 7.20 -13.58
CA ILE A 148 -8.04 7.62 -14.57
C ILE A 148 -8.74 8.05 -15.87
N PRO A 149 -8.06 8.72 -16.82
CA PRO A 149 -8.64 9.15 -18.07
C PRO A 149 -9.30 8.01 -18.84
N LYS A 150 -10.38 8.34 -19.59
CA LYS A 150 -11.09 7.37 -20.44
C LYS A 150 -10.16 6.85 -21.56
N GLY A 151 -10.18 5.56 -21.79
CA GLY A 151 -9.31 4.91 -22.78
C GLY A 151 -7.96 4.47 -22.23
N GLU A 152 -7.74 4.64 -20.93
CA GLU A 152 -6.56 4.13 -20.22
C GLU A 152 -6.94 3.06 -19.21
N ILE A 153 -6.03 2.13 -18.99
CA ILE A 153 -6.10 1.06 -18.00
C ILE A 153 -4.80 1.09 -17.20
N ILE A 154 -4.88 0.99 -15.88
CA ILE A 154 -3.72 0.72 -15.04
C ILE A 154 -3.92 -0.60 -14.32
N LEU A 155 -3.09 -1.58 -14.63
CA LEU A 155 -2.96 -2.78 -13.82
C LEU A 155 -2.11 -2.45 -12.61
N ARG A 156 -2.59 -2.72 -11.40
CA ARG A 156 -1.80 -2.53 -10.17
C ARG A 156 -1.29 -3.88 -9.71
N VAL A 157 0.00 -4.07 -9.82
CA VAL A 157 0.70 -5.25 -9.31
C VAL A 157 1.26 -4.91 -7.94
N ILE A 158 0.87 -5.68 -6.92
CA ILE A 158 1.15 -5.37 -5.50
C ILE A 158 1.75 -6.61 -4.83
N PRO A 159 3.06 -6.79 -4.90
CA PRO A 159 3.71 -7.88 -4.20
C PRO A 159 3.70 -7.68 -2.69
N THR A 160 3.87 -8.75 -1.96
CA THR A 160 4.01 -8.77 -0.51
C THR A 160 5.30 -9.49 -0.11
N ALA A 161 5.75 -9.35 1.12
CA ALA A 161 6.90 -10.09 1.64
C ALA A 161 6.67 -11.61 1.76
N ALA A 162 5.43 -12.07 1.53
CA ALA A 162 5.12 -13.51 1.48
C ALA A 162 5.45 -14.15 0.13
N HIS A 163 5.54 -13.36 -0.94
CA HIS A 163 5.95 -13.85 -2.25
C HIS A 163 7.43 -14.24 -2.29
N THR A 164 7.80 -14.93 -3.35
CA THR A 164 9.17 -15.33 -3.65
C THR A 164 9.69 -14.57 -4.88
N LEU A 165 10.99 -14.66 -5.14
CA LEU A 165 11.57 -14.18 -6.41
C LEU A 165 11.05 -14.96 -7.61
N GLU A 166 10.73 -16.26 -7.42
CA GLU A 166 10.13 -17.09 -8.46
C GLU A 166 8.74 -16.59 -8.85
N ASP A 167 7.90 -16.21 -7.87
CA ASP A 167 6.61 -15.60 -8.13
C ASP A 167 6.75 -14.28 -8.93
N ALA A 168 7.73 -13.44 -8.57
CA ALA A 168 7.99 -12.19 -9.27
C ALA A 168 8.48 -12.39 -10.71
N ASN A 169 9.27 -13.44 -10.95
CA ASN A 169 9.78 -13.76 -12.29
C ASN A 169 8.73 -14.46 -13.16
N TYR A 170 7.78 -15.15 -12.54
CA TYR A 170 6.65 -15.77 -13.25
C TYR A 170 5.64 -14.73 -13.75
N THR A 171 5.44 -13.64 -13.00
CA THR A 171 4.48 -12.58 -13.30
C THR A 171 4.92 -11.69 -14.44
#